data_9b5a339212a9e4e781aebc97c9cd40aa
#
_entry.id   9b5a339212a9e4e781aebc97c9cd40aa
#
_cell.length_a   1.000
_cell.length_b   1.000
_cell.length_c   1.000
_cell.angle_alpha   90.00
_cell.angle_beta   90.00
_cell.angle_gamma   90.00
#
_symmetry.space_group_name_H-M   'P 1'
#
loop_
_entity.id
_entity.type
_entity.pdbx_description
1 polymer ?
#
loop_
_entity_poly.entity_id
_entity_poly.type
_entity_poly.pdbx_seq_one_letter_code
_entity_poly.pdbx_strand_id
1 'polypeptide(L)'
;MSRSGEFFHFFPETVTTVLATDPISVAGTHNKVSILRNAISFDEELLLFSDQTQFILAGASGTVTPENISINVSTEFEASAQCKPVGSGANVFFAFNKGSFTGFREFFIKSDNDTKSADDITSNVPKYVPKNVHKLAIATNENILIALSSDEQNALYVHQYFVSGAKRLQSAWHKWTFGTSSTDKILNIDFIENTLYIINQRSDGVYLETMDISPAYVDTGASYLTHLDRKVSNTTTGVSSSFNSSTNRTTVTIPYAITNTMKIVGKSGGSNTAGQSLSTVSQTGTSIVVSGDITSNSFFIGEQYEFEFVFSQQFMQIADTQGSRISVKEGRLQIRNWNVSFNDTGFFTTEVKPVGRDVSTTTYTGTITGTGLLGTVNLEDGDYTFAVQSENDKLTVTIKNDSHLPSNFINASWQGYYVTASSRV
;
A
#
# COMPACT_ATOMS: atom_id res chain seq x y z
N MET A 1 4.54 17.52 32.15
CA MET A 1 5.24 18.20 31.04
C MET A 1 6.36 19.02 31.62
N SER A 2 7.47 19.20 30.91
CA SER A 2 8.59 20.05 31.35
C SER A 2 8.20 21.52 31.32
N ARG A 3 9.01 22.35 31.98
CA ARG A 3 8.90 23.81 31.96
C ARG A 3 9.00 24.37 30.55
N SER A 4 8.30 25.48 30.29
CA SER A 4 8.36 26.15 28.99
C SER A 4 9.78 26.63 28.66
N GLY A 5 10.31 26.22 27.52
CA GLY A 5 11.68 26.51 27.08
C GLY A 5 12.78 25.60 27.64
N GLU A 6 12.49 24.72 28.61
CA GLU A 6 13.47 23.85 29.27
C GLU A 6 13.01 22.38 29.27
N PHE A 7 13.42 21.58 28.32
CA PHE A 7 12.91 20.22 28.06
C PHE A 7 13.13 19.20 29.19
N PHE A 8 14.08 19.41 30.06
CA PHE A 8 14.40 18.46 31.16
C PHE A 8 14.13 19.03 32.55
N HIS A 9 13.50 20.21 32.65
CA HIS A 9 13.15 20.81 33.92
C HIS A 9 11.70 20.47 34.30
N PHE A 10 11.53 19.69 35.37
CA PHE A 10 10.24 19.19 35.86
C PHE A 10 9.86 19.68 37.27
N PHE A 11 10.60 20.62 37.82
CA PHE A 11 10.36 21.18 39.15
C PHE A 11 9.89 22.62 39.07
N PRO A 12 8.88 23.03 39.86
CA PRO A 12 8.46 24.43 39.93
C PRO A 12 9.57 25.30 40.58
N GLU A 13 9.70 26.54 40.11
CA GLU A 13 10.66 27.49 40.68
C GLU A 13 10.18 28.07 41.99
N THR A 14 8.88 28.20 42.19
CA THR A 14 8.28 28.80 43.37
C THR A 14 7.31 27.81 44.03
N VAL A 15 7.29 27.84 45.38
CA VAL A 15 6.40 26.96 46.17
C VAL A 15 5.07 27.65 46.49
N THR A 16 5.00 28.97 46.35
CA THR A 16 3.86 29.78 46.79
C THR A 16 2.95 30.26 45.71
N THR A 17 3.43 30.35 44.46
CA THR A 17 2.64 30.81 43.33
C THR A 17 2.98 29.98 42.11
N VAL A 18 1.96 29.51 41.38
CA VAL A 18 2.15 28.79 40.11
C VAL A 18 2.40 29.81 39.01
N LEU A 19 3.49 29.64 38.29
CA LEU A 19 3.80 30.50 37.11
C LEU A 19 3.32 29.82 35.84
N ALA A 20 2.93 30.62 34.84
CA ALA A 20 2.50 30.13 33.55
C ALA A 20 3.57 29.30 32.79
N THR A 21 4.85 29.47 33.20
CA THR A 21 6.00 28.76 32.62
C THR A 21 6.37 27.49 33.43
N ASP A 22 5.74 27.25 34.56
CA ASP A 22 6.06 26.12 35.44
C ASP A 22 5.74 24.77 34.77
N PRO A 23 6.36 23.68 35.21
CA PRO A 23 6.05 22.35 34.77
C PRO A 23 4.60 21.98 35.06
N ILE A 24 3.96 21.32 34.08
CA ILE A 24 2.57 20.89 34.19
C ILE A 24 2.52 19.48 34.78
N SER A 25 1.83 19.34 35.91
CA SER A 25 1.49 18.07 36.52
C SER A 25 -0.02 17.99 36.69
N VAL A 26 -0.67 17.09 35.92
CA VAL A 26 -2.13 16.95 35.94
C VAL A 26 -2.49 15.47 36.00
N ALA A 27 -3.51 15.14 36.79
CA ALA A 27 -4.06 13.81 36.89
C ALA A 27 -5.44 13.77 36.18
N GLY A 28 -5.63 12.86 35.29
CA GLY A 28 -6.95 12.56 34.71
C GLY A 28 -7.74 11.70 35.68
N THR A 29 -8.98 12.10 35.98
CA THR A 29 -9.92 11.26 36.72
C THR A 29 -10.68 10.34 35.79
N HIS A 30 -10.42 9.04 35.88
CA HIS A 30 -11.12 8.02 35.14
C HIS A 30 -11.34 6.77 36.01
N ASN A 31 -12.42 6.03 35.78
CA ASN A 31 -12.74 4.82 36.55
C ASN A 31 -11.91 3.58 36.15
N LYS A 32 -11.13 3.66 35.08
CA LYS A 32 -10.19 2.61 34.63
C LYS A 32 -8.76 3.04 34.88
N VAL A 33 -7.89 2.09 35.23
CA VAL A 33 -6.44 2.34 35.28
C VAL A 33 -5.95 2.55 33.85
N SER A 34 -5.44 3.75 33.57
CA SER A 34 -5.00 4.15 32.25
C SER A 34 -3.55 4.61 32.28
N ILE A 35 -2.68 3.90 31.60
CA ILE A 35 -1.29 4.31 31.40
C ILE A 35 -1.21 5.05 30.06
N LEU A 36 -0.82 6.31 30.07
CA LEU A 36 -0.60 7.08 28.85
C LEU A 36 0.60 6.54 28.10
N ARG A 37 0.39 6.15 26.84
CA ARG A 37 1.41 5.54 26.00
C ARG A 37 1.91 6.48 24.91
N ASN A 38 0.99 7.15 24.25
CA ASN A 38 1.27 7.99 23.10
C ASN A 38 0.53 9.32 23.20
N ALA A 39 1.08 10.33 22.54
CA ALA A 39 0.47 11.64 22.39
C ALA A 39 0.61 12.09 20.95
N ILE A 40 -0.42 12.70 20.40
CA ILE A 40 -0.44 13.28 19.06
C ILE A 40 -1.20 14.60 19.06
N SER A 41 -0.73 15.58 18.31
CA SER A 41 -1.47 16.81 18.08
C SER A 41 -2.68 16.54 17.19
N PHE A 42 -3.83 17.07 17.60
CA PHE A 42 -5.09 16.89 16.88
C PHE A 42 -6.01 18.07 17.18
N ASP A 43 -6.45 18.79 16.16
CA ASP A 43 -7.44 19.88 16.26
C ASP A 43 -7.11 20.89 17.37
N GLU A 44 -5.88 21.45 17.32
CA GLU A 44 -5.36 22.42 18.31
C GLU A 44 -5.23 21.90 19.75
N GLU A 45 -5.54 20.60 19.98
CA GLU A 45 -5.47 19.92 21.27
C GLU A 45 -4.39 18.84 21.24
N LEU A 46 -4.05 18.29 22.41
CA LEU A 46 -3.19 17.13 22.52
C LEU A 46 -4.03 15.88 22.83
N LEU A 47 -4.14 14.99 21.86
CA LEU A 47 -4.81 13.71 22.03
C LEU A 47 -3.84 12.70 22.63
N LEU A 48 -4.19 12.18 23.81
CA LEU A 48 -3.41 11.22 24.58
C LEU A 48 -4.06 9.84 24.47
N PHE A 49 -3.25 8.84 24.15
CA PHE A 49 -3.68 7.45 24.04
C PHE A 49 -3.25 6.64 25.25
N SER A 50 -4.19 5.95 25.86
CA SER A 50 -3.95 4.84 26.79
C SER A 50 -4.37 3.52 26.15
N ASP A 51 -4.22 2.43 26.89
CA ASP A 51 -4.57 1.08 26.39
C ASP A 51 -6.07 0.93 26.09
N GLN A 52 -6.96 1.71 26.73
CA GLN A 52 -8.42 1.56 26.60
C GLN A 52 -9.18 2.89 26.44
N THR A 53 -8.49 4.02 26.48
CA THR A 53 -9.15 5.33 26.52
C THR A 53 -8.31 6.36 25.82
N GLN A 54 -8.95 7.26 25.09
CA GLN A 54 -8.33 8.45 24.52
C GLN A 54 -8.75 9.66 25.36
N PHE A 55 -7.76 10.44 25.78
CA PHE A 55 -7.97 11.67 26.52
C PHE A 55 -7.57 12.87 25.67
N ILE A 56 -8.18 13.99 25.95
CA ILE A 56 -7.81 15.27 25.39
C ILE A 56 -7.22 16.10 26.50
N LEU A 57 -6.06 16.66 26.24
CA LEU A 57 -5.41 17.65 27.05
C LEU A 57 -5.55 18.99 26.36
N ALA A 58 -6.28 19.90 26.98
CA ALA A 58 -6.58 21.22 26.46
C ALA A 58 -6.42 22.30 27.52
N GLY A 59 -6.18 23.52 27.11
CA GLY A 59 -6.21 24.71 27.96
C GLY A 59 -7.53 25.47 27.81
N ALA A 60 -8.07 26.01 28.88
CA ALA A 60 -9.37 26.70 28.87
C ALA A 60 -9.46 27.91 27.91
N SER A 61 -8.34 28.45 27.45
CA SER A 61 -8.27 29.62 26.54
C SER A 61 -7.35 29.37 25.35
N GLY A 62 -7.21 28.10 24.89
CA GLY A 62 -6.33 27.72 23.77
C GLY A 62 -4.85 27.61 24.14
N THR A 63 -4.37 28.32 25.16
CA THR A 63 -2.99 28.18 25.65
C THR A 63 -2.97 27.28 26.88
N VAL A 64 -2.17 26.22 26.83
CA VAL A 64 -2.01 25.27 27.94
C VAL A 64 -1.04 25.85 28.98
N THR A 65 -1.56 26.13 30.20
CA THR A 65 -0.75 26.58 31.36
C THR A 65 -1.03 25.67 32.57
N PRO A 66 -0.16 25.65 33.58
CA PRO A 66 -0.38 24.84 34.80
C PRO A 66 -1.70 25.12 35.51
N GLU A 67 -2.24 26.34 35.37
CA GLU A 67 -3.48 26.79 36.04
C GLU A 67 -4.76 26.43 35.27
N ASN A 68 -4.68 26.32 33.92
CA ASN A 68 -5.89 26.19 33.08
C ASN A 68 -5.99 24.85 32.32
N ILE A 69 -5.06 23.94 32.60
CA ILE A 69 -5.04 22.64 31.91
C ILE A 69 -6.15 21.72 32.39
N SER A 70 -6.76 21.00 31.48
CA SER A 70 -7.70 19.93 31.75
C SER A 70 -7.35 18.68 30.96
N ILE A 71 -7.56 17.50 31.57
CA ILE A 71 -7.55 16.21 30.88
C ILE A 71 -8.96 15.63 30.96
N ASN A 72 -9.59 15.50 29.80
CA ASN A 72 -10.94 14.99 29.67
C ASN A 72 -10.94 13.70 28.83
N VAL A 73 -11.83 12.77 29.19
CA VAL A 73 -12.09 11.58 28.36
C VAL A 73 -12.74 12.03 27.05
N SER A 74 -12.16 11.62 25.94
CA SER A 74 -12.69 11.88 24.60
C SER A 74 -13.49 10.68 24.10
N THR A 75 -12.85 9.51 24.08
CA THR A 75 -13.43 8.25 23.61
C THR A 75 -12.86 7.07 24.39
N GLU A 76 -13.61 5.97 24.44
CA GLU A 76 -13.19 4.74 25.13
C GLU A 76 -13.01 3.59 24.13
N PHE A 77 -11.96 3.64 23.33
CA PHE A 77 -11.57 2.57 22.42
C PHE A 77 -10.23 1.95 22.83
N GLU A 78 -10.10 0.64 22.63
CA GLU A 78 -8.81 -0.02 22.78
C GLU A 78 -7.81 0.50 21.75
N ALA A 79 -6.58 0.74 22.20
CA ALA A 79 -5.45 1.11 21.36
C ALA A 79 -4.25 0.23 21.67
N SER A 80 -3.49 -0.13 20.64
CA SER A 80 -2.27 -0.92 20.82
C SER A 80 -1.19 -0.09 21.50
N ALA A 81 -0.65 -0.62 22.61
CA ALA A 81 0.46 0.01 23.31
C ALA A 81 1.78 0.00 22.51
N GLN A 82 1.91 -0.91 21.55
CA GLN A 82 3.15 -1.11 20.78
C GLN A 82 3.22 -0.25 19.52
N CYS A 83 2.06 0.24 19.04
CA CYS A 83 1.96 0.95 17.78
C CYS A 83 1.61 2.42 18.03
N LYS A 84 2.50 3.32 17.64
CA LYS A 84 2.26 4.76 17.77
C LYS A 84 1.17 5.19 16.75
N PRO A 85 0.14 5.95 17.20
CA PRO A 85 -0.83 6.57 16.29
C PRO A 85 -0.17 7.54 15.31
N VAL A 86 -0.77 7.70 14.13
CA VAL A 86 -0.31 8.64 13.10
C VAL A 86 -1.44 9.58 12.68
N GLY A 87 -1.12 10.85 12.49
CA GLY A 87 -2.07 11.88 12.06
C GLY A 87 -2.05 12.07 10.54
N SER A 88 -3.22 12.33 9.97
CA SER A 88 -3.41 12.70 8.57
C SER A 88 -4.42 13.84 8.48
N GLY A 89 -3.93 15.06 8.45
CA GLY A 89 -4.79 16.24 8.43
C GLY A 89 -5.74 16.27 9.64
N ALA A 90 -7.03 16.14 9.38
CA ALA A 90 -8.09 16.15 10.40
C ALA A 90 -8.37 14.78 11.04
N ASN A 91 -7.63 13.74 10.72
CA ASN A 91 -7.87 12.39 11.21
C ASN A 91 -6.63 11.80 11.89
N VAL A 92 -6.84 10.87 12.83
CA VAL A 92 -5.77 10.11 13.47
C VAL A 92 -6.04 8.62 13.33
N PHE A 93 -5.04 7.89 12.82
CA PHE A 93 -5.12 6.45 12.68
C PHE A 93 -4.38 5.75 13.81
N PHE A 94 -4.99 4.73 14.39
CA PHE A 94 -4.38 3.91 15.43
C PHE A 94 -4.77 2.45 15.32
N ALA A 95 -3.88 1.58 15.78
CA ALA A 95 -4.08 0.14 15.81
C ALA A 95 -4.75 -0.31 17.11
N PHE A 96 -5.52 -1.39 17.06
CA PHE A 96 -6.04 -2.08 18.22
C PHE A 96 -5.95 -3.61 18.04
N ASN A 97 -5.95 -4.35 19.15
CA ASN A 97 -5.86 -5.80 19.11
C ASN A 97 -7.22 -6.44 18.79
N LYS A 98 -7.24 -7.36 17.83
CA LYS A 98 -8.44 -8.11 17.39
C LYS A 98 -8.18 -9.61 17.44
N GLY A 99 -7.86 -10.14 18.63
CA GLY A 99 -7.48 -11.53 18.82
C GLY A 99 -6.14 -11.88 18.18
N SER A 100 -6.14 -12.71 17.12
CA SER A 100 -4.95 -13.07 16.36
C SER A 100 -4.63 -12.09 15.22
N PHE A 101 -5.35 -11.00 15.12
CA PHE A 101 -5.21 -9.99 14.06
C PHE A 101 -5.15 -8.60 14.68
N THR A 102 -4.77 -7.63 13.86
CA THR A 102 -4.81 -6.20 14.20
C THR A 102 -5.95 -5.54 13.45
N GLY A 103 -6.75 -4.76 14.18
CA GLY A 103 -7.70 -3.82 13.60
C GLY A 103 -7.16 -2.40 13.63
N PHE A 104 -7.72 -1.53 12.80
CA PHE A 104 -7.36 -0.11 12.75
C PHE A 104 -8.60 0.74 12.86
N ARG A 105 -8.45 1.83 13.61
CA ARG A 105 -9.47 2.86 13.74
C ARG A 105 -8.97 4.18 13.19
N GLU A 106 -9.89 4.91 12.61
CA GLU A 106 -9.74 6.29 12.23
C GLU A 106 -10.52 7.16 13.19
N PHE A 107 -9.80 7.98 13.94
CA PHE A 107 -10.36 8.95 14.88
C PHE A 107 -10.60 10.27 14.15
N PHE A 108 -11.77 10.85 14.30
CA PHE A 108 -12.20 12.08 13.63
C PHE A 108 -13.27 12.80 14.44
N ILE A 109 -13.56 14.05 14.06
CA ILE A 109 -14.67 14.86 14.57
C ILE A 109 -15.85 14.73 13.61
N LYS A 110 -17.02 14.40 14.16
CA LYS A 110 -18.26 14.36 13.38
C LYS A 110 -18.74 15.77 13.09
N SER A 111 -19.03 16.06 11.82
CA SER A 111 -19.45 17.40 11.36
C SER A 111 -20.82 17.85 11.87
N ASP A 112 -21.67 16.92 12.33
CA ASP A 112 -23.06 17.24 12.69
C ASP A 112 -23.18 17.78 14.11
N ASN A 113 -22.27 17.42 15.02
CA ASN A 113 -22.38 17.74 16.46
C ASN A 113 -21.04 17.89 17.17
N ASP A 114 -19.95 18.02 16.44
CA ASP A 114 -18.55 18.16 16.92
C ASP A 114 -18.14 17.07 17.94
N THR A 115 -18.83 15.91 17.88
CA THR A 115 -18.45 14.77 18.74
C THR A 115 -17.32 13.99 18.11
N LYS A 116 -16.35 13.60 18.95
CA LYS A 116 -15.21 12.78 18.56
C LYS A 116 -15.64 11.30 18.50
N SER A 117 -15.18 10.60 17.48
CA SER A 117 -15.51 9.20 17.24
C SER A 117 -14.32 8.47 16.59
N ALA A 118 -14.37 7.14 16.57
CA ALA A 118 -13.36 6.36 15.88
C ALA A 118 -13.97 5.14 15.18
N ASP A 119 -13.97 5.15 13.86
CA ASP A 119 -14.54 4.09 13.03
C ASP A 119 -13.51 2.98 12.73
N ASP A 120 -13.96 1.72 12.76
CA ASP A 120 -13.13 0.56 12.39
C ASP A 120 -13.02 0.45 10.87
N ILE A 121 -11.87 0.81 10.31
CA ILE A 121 -11.57 0.74 8.87
C ILE A 121 -11.17 -0.67 8.40
N THR A 122 -11.10 -1.64 9.32
CA THR A 122 -10.84 -3.06 9.03
C THR A 122 -12.08 -3.94 9.22
N SER A 123 -13.25 -3.34 9.41
CA SER A 123 -14.49 -4.08 9.71
C SER A 123 -14.89 -5.06 8.60
N ASN A 124 -14.65 -4.71 7.34
CA ASN A 124 -14.91 -5.55 6.17
C ASN A 124 -13.81 -6.61 5.90
N VAL A 125 -12.63 -6.44 6.48
CA VAL A 125 -11.48 -7.37 6.33
C VAL A 125 -10.84 -7.73 7.68
N PRO A 126 -11.61 -8.27 8.64
CA PRO A 126 -11.21 -8.39 10.04
C PRO A 126 -10.04 -9.36 10.31
N LYS A 127 -9.66 -10.17 9.32
CA LYS A 127 -8.59 -11.18 9.40
C LYS A 127 -7.46 -10.91 8.41
N TYR A 128 -7.34 -9.69 7.93
CA TYR A 128 -6.38 -9.39 6.86
C TYR A 128 -5.00 -9.03 7.40
N VAL A 129 -4.93 -8.17 8.42
CA VAL A 129 -3.65 -7.70 8.98
C VAL A 129 -3.28 -8.57 10.20
N PRO A 130 -2.10 -9.21 10.21
CA PRO A 130 -1.65 -10.02 11.33
C PRO A 130 -1.50 -9.18 12.61
N LYS A 131 -1.43 -9.85 13.74
CA LYS A 131 -1.19 -9.18 15.04
C LYS A 131 0.22 -8.58 15.10
N ASN A 132 0.51 -7.89 16.22
CA ASN A 132 1.82 -7.33 16.54
C ASN A 132 2.30 -6.27 15.53
N VAL A 133 1.36 -5.46 15.02
CA VAL A 133 1.72 -4.24 14.30
C VAL A 133 2.40 -3.28 15.27
N HIS A 134 3.59 -2.80 14.89
CA HIS A 134 4.43 -1.96 15.73
C HIS A 134 4.80 -0.62 15.10
N LYS A 135 4.62 -0.46 13.80
CA LYS A 135 4.88 0.78 13.09
C LYS A 135 3.77 1.10 12.10
N LEU A 136 3.37 2.37 12.08
CA LEU A 136 2.53 2.98 11.05
C LEU A 136 3.33 4.08 10.37
N ALA A 137 3.09 4.24 9.08
CA ALA A 137 3.56 5.36 8.27
C ALA A 137 2.42 5.84 7.37
N ILE A 138 2.32 7.14 7.13
CA ILE A 138 1.22 7.72 6.36
C ILE A 138 1.73 8.76 5.37
N ALA A 139 1.23 8.68 4.14
CA ALA A 139 1.36 9.73 3.13
C ALA A 139 0.01 10.44 3.01
N THR A 140 -0.09 11.61 3.61
CA THR A 140 -1.35 12.35 3.69
C THR A 140 -1.85 12.79 2.32
N ASN A 141 -0.96 13.22 1.42
CA ASN A 141 -1.32 13.70 0.08
C ASN A 141 -1.87 12.59 -0.82
N GLU A 142 -1.37 11.36 -0.64
CA GLU A 142 -1.75 10.21 -1.46
C GLU A 142 -2.81 9.33 -0.79
N ASN A 143 -3.26 9.70 0.42
CA ASN A 143 -4.26 8.96 1.20
C ASN A 143 -3.87 7.47 1.39
N ILE A 144 -2.60 7.23 1.74
CA ILE A 144 -2.05 5.91 1.95
C ILE A 144 -1.55 5.78 3.39
N LEU A 145 -2.07 4.79 4.11
CA LEU A 145 -1.59 4.36 5.41
C LEU A 145 -0.91 3.00 5.26
N ILE A 146 0.29 2.86 5.79
CA ILE A 146 1.06 1.61 5.76
C ILE A 146 1.29 1.10 7.17
N ALA A 147 1.06 -0.20 7.36
CA ALA A 147 1.29 -0.89 8.62
C ALA A 147 2.35 -1.99 8.46
N LEU A 148 3.27 -2.05 9.41
CA LEU A 148 4.32 -3.07 9.52
C LEU A 148 4.08 -3.93 10.76
N SER A 149 4.01 -5.26 10.56
CA SER A 149 3.84 -6.24 11.62
C SER A 149 5.13 -7.03 11.87
N SER A 150 5.41 -7.36 13.13
CA SER A 150 6.52 -8.27 13.46
C SER A 150 6.20 -9.74 13.19
N ASP A 151 4.94 -10.11 13.00
CA ASP A 151 4.54 -11.50 12.67
C ASP A 151 4.75 -11.82 11.18
N GLU A 152 4.78 -10.82 10.30
CA GLU A 152 5.09 -10.95 8.88
C GLU A 152 5.98 -9.80 8.45
N GLN A 153 7.27 -9.95 8.68
CA GLN A 153 8.24 -8.87 8.52
C GLN A 153 8.66 -8.57 7.08
N ASN A 154 8.36 -9.44 6.12
CA ASN A 154 8.65 -9.24 4.70
C ASN A 154 7.49 -8.58 3.94
N ALA A 155 6.45 -8.13 4.62
CA ALA A 155 5.27 -7.55 4.00
C ALA A 155 4.84 -6.22 4.65
N LEU A 156 4.29 -5.35 3.85
CA LEU A 156 3.60 -4.13 4.25
C LEU A 156 2.10 -4.27 3.96
N TYR A 157 1.28 -3.89 4.93
CA TYR A 157 -0.16 -3.83 4.80
C TYR A 157 -0.59 -2.40 4.52
N VAL A 158 -1.16 -2.19 3.37
CA VAL A 158 -1.43 -0.86 2.82
C VAL A 158 -2.93 -0.62 2.78
N HIS A 159 -3.37 0.45 3.42
CA HIS A 159 -4.72 0.97 3.34
C HIS A 159 -4.74 2.20 2.45
N GLN A 160 -5.46 2.10 1.35
CA GLN A 160 -5.69 3.22 0.44
C GLN A 160 -7.14 3.65 0.54
N TYR A 161 -7.36 4.96 0.69
CA TYR A 161 -8.68 5.52 0.84
C TYR A 161 -8.87 6.76 -0.02
N PHE A 162 -10.11 7.01 -0.39
CA PHE A 162 -10.48 8.22 -1.10
C PHE A 162 -11.74 8.81 -0.47
N VAL A 163 -11.66 10.09 -0.10
CA VAL A 163 -12.74 10.83 0.52
C VAL A 163 -13.12 12.00 -0.41
N SER A 164 -14.40 12.13 -0.72
CA SER A 164 -14.94 13.26 -1.47
C SER A 164 -16.01 13.96 -0.61
N GLY A 165 -15.71 15.16 -0.15
CA GLY A 165 -16.52 15.85 0.85
C GLY A 165 -16.60 15.04 2.15
N ALA A 166 -17.82 14.76 2.63
CA ALA A 166 -18.05 13.97 3.84
C ALA A 166 -18.14 12.43 3.59
N LYS A 167 -18.01 11.99 2.34
CA LYS A 167 -18.18 10.57 1.99
C LYS A 167 -16.86 9.92 1.66
N ARG A 168 -16.58 8.77 2.32
CA ARG A 168 -15.54 7.85 1.91
C ARG A 168 -16.04 7.04 0.71
N LEU A 169 -15.46 7.27 -0.47
CA LEU A 169 -15.82 6.57 -1.70
C LEU A 169 -15.02 5.29 -1.89
N GLN A 170 -13.80 5.25 -1.37
CA GLN A 170 -12.93 4.09 -1.43
C GLN A 170 -12.28 3.84 -0.07
N SER A 171 -12.16 2.58 0.31
CA SER A 171 -11.43 2.10 1.47
C SER A 171 -11.02 0.66 1.17
N ALA A 172 -9.76 0.47 0.82
CA ALA A 172 -9.25 -0.81 0.37
C ALA A 172 -7.94 -1.15 1.09
N TRP A 173 -7.81 -2.42 1.46
CA TRP A 173 -6.58 -2.97 2.01
C TRP A 173 -5.92 -3.88 0.98
N HIS A 174 -4.62 -3.74 0.82
CA HIS A 174 -3.79 -4.62 0.00
C HIS A 174 -2.45 -4.86 0.67
N LYS A 175 -1.66 -5.78 0.12
CA LYS A 175 -0.42 -6.24 0.69
C LYS A 175 0.70 -6.08 -0.32
N TRP A 176 1.82 -5.49 0.09
CA TRP A 176 3.06 -5.45 -0.65
C TRP A 176 4.06 -6.40 0.02
N THR A 177 4.64 -7.30 -0.75
CA THR A 177 5.66 -8.25 -0.29
C THR A 177 7.03 -7.85 -0.83
N PHE A 178 8.02 -7.84 0.04
CA PHE A 178 9.40 -7.47 -0.28
C PHE A 178 10.32 -8.66 -0.01
N GLY A 179 10.91 -9.19 -1.08
CA GLY A 179 11.77 -10.35 -1.02
C GLY A 179 11.02 -11.68 -0.97
N THR A 180 11.73 -12.73 -1.31
CA THR A 180 11.22 -14.11 -1.38
C THR A 180 11.84 -15.01 -0.32
N SER A 181 12.89 -14.54 0.36
CA SER A 181 13.59 -15.30 1.41
C SER A 181 12.92 -15.10 2.77
N SER A 182 12.87 -16.15 3.58
CA SER A 182 12.45 -16.06 4.98
C SER A 182 13.38 -15.20 5.85
N THR A 183 14.55 -14.83 5.32
CA THR A 183 15.52 -13.95 5.99
C THR A 183 15.30 -12.48 5.69
N ASP A 184 14.52 -12.16 4.66
CA ASP A 184 14.22 -10.78 4.28
C ASP A 184 13.24 -10.17 5.29
N LYS A 185 13.60 -9.01 5.84
CA LYS A 185 12.83 -8.34 6.90
C LYS A 185 12.85 -6.84 6.73
N ILE A 186 11.67 -6.27 6.72
CA ILE A 186 11.52 -4.82 6.83
C ILE A 186 11.70 -4.45 8.31
N LEU A 187 12.73 -3.67 8.60
CA LEU A 187 13.07 -3.25 9.95
C LEU A 187 12.32 -1.98 10.36
N ASN A 188 12.15 -1.05 9.44
CA ASN A 188 11.42 0.19 9.68
C ASN A 188 10.96 0.81 8.35
N ILE A 189 9.94 1.66 8.46
CA ILE A 189 9.38 2.44 7.35
C ILE A 189 9.06 3.86 7.81
N ASP A 190 9.20 4.83 6.92
CA ASP A 190 8.65 6.16 7.13
C ASP A 190 8.47 6.89 5.79
N PHE A 191 7.63 7.93 5.77
CA PHE A 191 7.45 8.80 4.62
C PHE A 191 8.19 10.12 4.81
N ILE A 192 8.81 10.57 3.73
CA ILE A 192 9.21 11.96 3.56
C ILE A 192 8.52 12.45 2.28
N GLU A 193 7.57 13.35 2.42
CA GLU A 193 6.67 13.76 1.35
C GLU A 193 5.96 12.54 0.73
N ASN A 194 6.14 12.28 -0.56
CA ASN A 194 5.52 11.16 -1.28
C ASN A 194 6.48 9.96 -1.45
N THR A 195 7.66 10.01 -0.86
CA THR A 195 8.64 8.93 -0.93
C THR A 195 8.62 8.09 0.33
N LEU A 196 8.32 6.80 0.18
CA LEU A 196 8.44 5.80 1.23
C LEU A 196 9.89 5.36 1.35
N TYR A 197 10.45 5.51 2.54
CA TYR A 197 11.77 5.00 2.92
C TYR A 197 11.61 3.69 3.67
N ILE A 198 12.30 2.65 3.23
CA ILE A 198 12.23 1.30 3.77
C ILE A 198 13.63 0.87 4.19
N ILE A 199 13.82 0.55 5.47
CA ILE A 199 15.04 -0.12 5.92
C ILE A 199 14.78 -1.60 5.83
N ASN A 200 15.42 -2.25 4.86
CA ASN A 200 15.20 -3.65 4.54
C ASN A 200 16.46 -4.48 4.77
N GLN A 201 16.35 -5.49 5.63
CA GLN A 201 17.39 -6.50 5.83
C GLN A 201 17.22 -7.59 4.77
N ARG A 202 18.24 -7.79 3.97
CA ARG A 202 18.34 -8.84 2.96
C ARG A 202 19.41 -9.88 3.38
N SER A 203 19.54 -10.94 2.63
CA SER A 203 20.54 -12.00 2.92
C SER A 203 21.99 -11.52 2.90
N ASP A 204 22.29 -10.47 2.17
CA ASP A 204 23.64 -9.90 1.92
C ASP A 204 23.89 -8.58 2.66
N GLY A 205 22.91 -8.03 3.38
CA GLY A 205 23.08 -6.79 4.13
C GLY A 205 21.79 -6.08 4.50
N VAL A 206 21.94 -4.89 5.03
CA VAL A 206 20.82 -3.98 5.32
C VAL A 206 20.87 -2.82 4.33
N TYR A 207 19.75 -2.57 3.66
CA TYR A 207 19.62 -1.56 2.62
C TYR A 207 18.59 -0.51 3.01
N LEU A 208 18.86 0.73 2.62
CA LEU A 208 17.87 1.78 2.57
C LEU A 208 17.28 1.79 1.16
N GLU A 209 16.06 1.34 1.03
CA GLU A 209 15.30 1.31 -0.22
C GLU A 209 14.29 2.46 -0.24
N THR A 210 13.99 3.01 -1.41
CA THR A 210 13.02 4.09 -1.57
C THR A 210 11.99 3.74 -2.62
N MET A 211 10.73 4.14 -2.38
CA MET A 211 9.63 4.00 -3.32
C MET A 211 8.87 5.31 -3.39
N ASP A 212 8.82 5.93 -4.57
CA ASP A 212 7.94 7.06 -4.82
C ASP A 212 6.54 6.52 -5.11
N ILE A 213 5.54 7.01 -4.37
CA ILE A 213 4.14 6.59 -4.52
C ILE A 213 3.27 7.62 -5.25
N SER A 214 3.88 8.70 -5.75
CA SER A 214 3.16 9.71 -6.53
C SER A 214 2.63 9.10 -7.83
N PRO A 215 1.34 9.29 -8.18
CA PRO A 215 0.78 8.80 -9.43
C PRO A 215 1.42 9.42 -10.68
N ALA A 216 2.03 10.59 -10.54
CA ALA A 216 2.70 11.30 -11.63
C ALA A 216 4.18 10.93 -11.79
N TYR A 217 4.70 10.03 -10.96
CA TYR A 217 6.10 9.65 -11.02
C TYR A 217 6.40 8.83 -12.29
N VAL A 218 7.42 9.28 -13.03
CA VAL A 218 7.99 8.56 -14.16
C VAL A 218 9.49 8.46 -13.99
N ASP A 219 10.06 7.36 -14.46
CA ASP A 219 11.52 7.17 -14.39
C ASP A 219 12.27 8.14 -15.31
N THR A 220 13.38 8.68 -14.85
CA THR A 220 14.26 9.50 -15.67
C THR A 220 14.80 8.68 -16.85
N GLY A 221 14.43 9.08 -18.07
CA GLY A 221 14.80 8.38 -19.31
C GLY A 221 13.81 7.30 -19.75
N ALA A 222 12.61 7.31 -19.19
CA ALA A 222 11.45 6.56 -19.67
C ALA A 222 10.23 7.49 -19.77
N SER A 223 9.18 7.07 -20.43
CA SER A 223 7.90 7.78 -20.52
C SER A 223 6.86 7.25 -19.51
N TYR A 224 7.23 6.27 -18.70
CA TYR A 224 6.40 5.60 -17.71
C TYR A 224 7.25 5.09 -16.55
N LEU A 225 6.61 4.67 -15.47
CA LEU A 225 7.26 3.99 -14.36
C LEU A 225 7.61 2.54 -14.76
N THR A 226 8.90 2.22 -14.77
CA THR A 226 9.37 0.85 -15.03
C THR A 226 9.21 0.02 -13.76
N HIS A 227 8.35 -0.98 -13.79
CA HIS A 227 8.01 -1.83 -12.65
C HIS A 227 9.07 -2.92 -12.42
N LEU A 228 10.06 -2.60 -11.60
CA LEU A 228 11.11 -3.52 -11.14
C LEU A 228 11.39 -3.23 -9.67
N ASP A 229 11.56 -4.28 -8.87
CA ASP A 229 12.02 -4.17 -7.49
C ASP A 229 13.54 -4.01 -7.43
N ARG A 230 14.08 -3.33 -6.41
CA ARG A 230 15.50 -3.02 -6.23
C ARG A 230 16.14 -2.41 -7.50
N LYS A 231 15.39 -1.60 -8.19
CA LYS A 231 15.76 -1.02 -9.49
C LYS A 231 16.97 -0.09 -9.38
N VAL A 232 17.97 -0.35 -10.20
CA VAL A 232 19.15 0.52 -10.39
C VAL A 232 19.34 0.83 -11.87
N SER A 233 20.12 1.85 -12.20
CA SER A 233 20.45 2.19 -13.57
C SER A 233 21.93 1.92 -13.86
N ASN A 234 22.29 1.90 -15.15
CA ASN A 234 23.67 1.79 -15.58
C ASN A 234 24.62 2.88 -15.02
N THR A 235 24.06 3.99 -14.51
CA THR A 235 24.81 5.10 -13.87
C THR A 235 24.86 5.01 -12.35
N THR A 236 24.19 4.03 -11.75
CA THR A 236 24.20 3.85 -10.29
C THR A 236 25.58 3.35 -9.83
N THR A 237 26.09 3.92 -8.75
CA THR A 237 27.38 3.51 -8.16
C THR A 237 27.37 2.02 -7.84
N GLY A 238 28.40 1.31 -8.27
CA GLY A 238 28.53 -0.15 -8.11
C GLY A 238 27.92 -0.97 -9.26
N VAL A 239 27.26 -0.33 -10.24
CA VAL A 239 26.89 -0.98 -11.50
C VAL A 239 28.00 -0.82 -12.52
N SER A 240 28.43 -1.91 -13.16
CA SER A 240 29.42 -1.92 -14.23
C SER A 240 29.03 -2.91 -15.32
N SER A 241 29.47 -2.65 -16.55
CA SER A 241 29.22 -3.53 -17.68
C SER A 241 30.52 -3.82 -18.44
N SER A 242 30.74 -5.06 -18.87
CA SER A 242 31.89 -5.51 -19.61
C SER A 242 31.48 -6.42 -20.75
N PHE A 243 31.90 -6.05 -21.98
CA PHE A 243 31.57 -6.83 -23.18
C PHE A 243 32.67 -7.79 -23.53
N ASN A 244 32.31 -9.01 -23.89
CA ASN A 244 33.20 -10.04 -24.41
C ASN A 244 32.86 -10.32 -25.88
N SER A 245 33.70 -9.88 -26.78
CA SER A 245 33.53 -10.00 -28.24
C SER A 245 33.56 -11.44 -28.75
N SER A 246 34.33 -12.32 -28.09
CA SER A 246 34.41 -13.75 -28.49
C SER A 246 33.13 -14.54 -28.24
N THR A 247 32.34 -14.14 -27.25
CA THR A 247 31.05 -14.78 -26.94
C THR A 247 29.87 -13.94 -27.36
N ASN A 248 30.10 -12.70 -27.81
CA ASN A 248 29.07 -11.68 -28.09
C ASN A 248 28.12 -11.49 -26.91
N ARG A 249 28.66 -11.32 -25.69
CA ARG A 249 27.90 -11.18 -24.47
C ARG A 249 28.45 -10.03 -23.61
N THR A 250 27.54 -9.34 -22.93
CA THR A 250 27.87 -8.35 -21.92
C THR A 250 27.56 -8.90 -20.53
N THR A 251 28.51 -8.82 -19.62
CA THR A 251 28.31 -9.07 -18.21
C THR A 251 28.05 -7.75 -17.49
N VAL A 252 26.90 -7.65 -16.82
CA VAL A 252 26.54 -6.53 -15.96
C VAL A 252 26.66 -6.96 -14.51
N THR A 253 27.42 -6.21 -13.73
CA THR A 253 27.59 -6.42 -12.28
C THR A 253 26.77 -5.37 -11.54
N ILE A 254 26.03 -5.79 -10.51
CA ILE A 254 25.19 -4.94 -9.67
C ILE A 254 25.68 -4.92 -8.22
N PRO A 255 25.32 -3.90 -7.43
CA PRO A 255 25.86 -3.71 -6.08
C PRO A 255 25.22 -4.57 -4.99
N TYR A 256 24.38 -5.54 -5.34
CA TYR A 256 23.67 -6.41 -4.41
C TYR A 256 23.55 -7.84 -4.96
N ALA A 257 23.31 -8.79 -4.07
CA ALA A 257 23.11 -10.18 -4.47
C ALA A 257 21.73 -10.40 -5.10
N ILE A 258 21.72 -11.17 -6.18
CA ILE A 258 20.50 -11.55 -6.91
C ILE A 258 19.73 -12.56 -6.08
N THR A 259 18.48 -12.26 -5.76
CA THR A 259 17.59 -13.13 -5.00
C THR A 259 16.39 -13.60 -5.82
N ASN A 260 16.10 -12.92 -6.94
CA ASN A 260 14.97 -13.23 -7.82
C ASN A 260 15.37 -13.09 -9.29
N THR A 261 14.44 -13.33 -10.21
CA THR A 261 14.68 -13.14 -11.65
C THR A 261 14.93 -11.68 -11.94
N MET A 262 16.09 -11.41 -12.55
CA MET A 262 16.49 -10.05 -12.95
C MET A 262 16.03 -9.76 -14.37
N LYS A 263 15.61 -8.50 -14.59
CA LYS A 263 15.34 -7.95 -15.92
C LYS A 263 16.19 -6.72 -16.16
N ILE A 264 16.65 -6.58 -17.41
CA ILE A 264 17.31 -5.39 -17.90
C ILE A 264 16.39 -4.75 -18.94
N VAL A 265 16.09 -3.47 -18.75
CA VAL A 265 15.16 -2.70 -19.58
C VAL A 265 15.86 -1.48 -20.13
N GLY A 266 15.80 -1.28 -21.45
CA GLY A 266 16.40 -0.14 -22.12
C GLY A 266 15.80 1.20 -21.65
N LYS A 267 16.68 2.20 -21.46
CA LYS A 267 16.33 3.61 -21.26
C LYS A 267 16.52 4.39 -22.54
N SER A 268 15.93 5.58 -22.63
CA SER A 268 16.28 6.55 -23.67
C SER A 268 17.75 6.98 -23.56
N GLY A 269 18.40 7.26 -24.69
CA GLY A 269 19.79 7.73 -24.76
C GLY A 269 20.83 6.64 -25.05
N GLY A 270 20.41 5.47 -25.51
CA GLY A 270 21.28 4.39 -26.00
C GLY A 270 20.88 3.87 -27.36
N SER A 271 21.53 2.80 -27.82
CA SER A 271 21.19 2.12 -29.08
C SER A 271 19.95 1.21 -28.96
N ASN A 272 19.60 0.81 -27.73
CA ASN A 272 18.40 0.03 -27.46
C ASN A 272 17.17 0.94 -27.36
N THR A 273 16.04 0.42 -27.78
CA THR A 273 14.77 1.11 -27.62
C THR A 273 14.40 1.26 -26.15
N ALA A 274 13.92 2.43 -25.77
CA ALA A 274 13.39 2.66 -24.43
C ALA A 274 12.23 1.69 -24.16
N GLY A 275 12.28 1.01 -22.99
CA GLY A 275 11.29 0.00 -22.62
C GLY A 275 11.52 -1.40 -23.18
N GLN A 276 12.50 -1.60 -24.03
CA GLN A 276 12.84 -2.92 -24.55
C GLN A 276 13.46 -3.79 -23.43
N SER A 277 12.87 -4.96 -23.17
CA SER A 277 13.46 -5.97 -22.31
C SER A 277 14.59 -6.69 -23.02
N LEU A 278 15.79 -6.72 -22.43
CA LEU A 278 16.96 -7.38 -23.00
C LEU A 278 17.02 -8.84 -22.54
N SER A 279 17.38 -9.74 -23.49
CA SER A 279 17.43 -11.18 -23.21
C SER A 279 18.58 -11.51 -22.24
N THR A 280 18.23 -11.95 -21.05
CA THR A 280 19.17 -12.47 -20.05
C THR A 280 19.57 -13.90 -20.43
N VAL A 281 20.88 -14.16 -20.49
CA VAL A 281 21.46 -15.49 -20.78
C VAL A 281 21.66 -16.27 -19.48
N SER A 282 22.19 -15.62 -18.46
CA SER A 282 22.39 -16.21 -17.12
C SER A 282 22.48 -15.13 -16.06
N GLN A 283 22.19 -15.51 -14.84
CA GLN A 283 22.34 -14.65 -13.67
C GLN A 283 22.92 -15.46 -12.50
N THR A 284 23.92 -14.92 -11.82
CA THR A 284 24.59 -15.62 -10.69
C THR A 284 25.28 -14.61 -9.78
N GLY A 285 25.07 -14.74 -8.48
CA GLY A 285 25.69 -13.87 -7.48
C GLY A 285 25.27 -12.41 -7.66
N THR A 286 26.18 -11.56 -8.14
CA THR A 286 25.92 -10.14 -8.46
C THR A 286 26.01 -9.86 -9.96
N SER A 287 26.11 -10.90 -10.80
CA SER A 287 26.38 -10.77 -12.23
C SER A 287 25.24 -11.28 -13.09
N ILE A 288 24.87 -10.50 -14.09
CA ILE A 288 23.89 -10.84 -15.11
C ILE A 288 24.55 -10.78 -16.47
N VAL A 289 24.36 -11.82 -17.28
CA VAL A 289 24.91 -11.91 -18.64
C VAL A 289 23.76 -11.73 -19.63
N VAL A 290 23.95 -10.80 -20.56
CA VAL A 290 23.01 -10.52 -21.65
C VAL A 290 23.65 -10.73 -23.01
N SER A 291 22.85 -10.96 -24.03
CA SER A 291 23.31 -11.08 -25.40
C SER A 291 23.65 -9.71 -26.01
N GLY A 292 24.71 -9.65 -26.78
CA GLY A 292 25.15 -8.45 -27.50
C GLY A 292 25.97 -7.47 -26.67
N ASP A 293 26.41 -6.41 -27.29
CA ASP A 293 27.13 -5.30 -26.65
C ASP A 293 26.12 -4.24 -26.17
N ILE A 294 26.01 -4.07 -24.86
CA ILE A 294 25.17 -3.06 -24.24
C ILE A 294 25.99 -2.04 -23.42
N THR A 295 27.31 -2.02 -23.56
CA THR A 295 28.16 -1.16 -22.74
C THR A 295 27.98 0.33 -23.02
N SER A 296 27.54 0.70 -24.23
CA SER A 296 27.16 2.06 -24.59
C SER A 296 25.69 2.41 -24.38
N ASN A 297 24.87 1.46 -23.88
CA ASN A 297 23.45 1.65 -23.73
C ASN A 297 23.09 2.17 -22.35
N SER A 298 22.01 2.93 -22.29
CA SER A 298 21.36 3.29 -21.03
C SER A 298 20.28 2.25 -20.69
N PHE A 299 20.25 1.77 -19.45
CA PHE A 299 19.29 0.75 -19.02
C PHE A 299 18.93 0.87 -17.52
N PHE A 300 17.79 0.32 -17.18
CA PHE A 300 17.41 -0.07 -15.84
C PHE A 300 17.69 -1.56 -15.65
N ILE A 301 18.00 -1.95 -14.43
CA ILE A 301 18.13 -3.34 -14.02
C ILE A 301 17.50 -3.53 -12.63
N GLY A 302 16.72 -4.58 -12.46
CA GLY A 302 16.06 -4.85 -11.19
C GLY A 302 15.38 -6.22 -11.18
N GLU A 303 14.85 -6.57 -10.02
CA GLU A 303 14.15 -7.84 -9.80
C GLU A 303 12.70 -7.75 -10.32
N GLN A 304 12.27 -8.81 -11.00
CA GLN A 304 10.89 -8.98 -11.44
C GLN A 304 10.01 -9.29 -10.24
N TYR A 305 8.83 -8.69 -10.18
CA TYR A 305 7.78 -9.04 -9.21
C TYR A 305 6.44 -9.22 -9.93
N GLU A 306 5.48 -9.83 -9.26
CA GLU A 306 4.14 -10.05 -9.79
C GLU A 306 3.12 -9.17 -9.04
N PHE A 307 2.33 -8.43 -9.79
CA PHE A 307 1.07 -7.86 -9.32
C PHE A 307 -0.02 -8.91 -9.51
N GLU A 308 -0.83 -9.12 -8.47
CA GLU A 308 -1.97 -10.04 -8.51
C GLU A 308 -3.20 -9.39 -7.88
N PHE A 309 -4.31 -9.44 -8.60
CA PHE A 309 -5.61 -9.03 -8.08
C PHE A 309 -6.65 -10.11 -8.34
N VAL A 310 -7.20 -10.67 -7.26
CA VAL A 310 -8.24 -11.70 -7.31
C VAL A 310 -9.60 -11.04 -7.11
N PHE A 311 -10.48 -11.18 -8.08
CA PHE A 311 -11.84 -10.66 -7.96
C PHE A 311 -12.65 -11.44 -6.93
N SER A 312 -13.46 -10.72 -6.16
CA SER A 312 -14.44 -11.32 -5.26
C SER A 312 -15.53 -12.05 -6.05
N GLN A 313 -16.22 -12.98 -5.40
CA GLN A 313 -17.37 -13.69 -5.97
C GLN A 313 -18.46 -12.69 -6.37
N GLN A 314 -18.98 -12.84 -7.58
CA GLN A 314 -20.02 -11.98 -8.13
C GLN A 314 -21.42 -12.53 -7.82
N PHE A 315 -22.33 -11.62 -7.52
CA PHE A 315 -23.74 -11.94 -7.25
C PHE A 315 -24.66 -11.02 -8.06
N MET A 316 -25.79 -11.56 -8.47
CA MET A 316 -26.88 -10.71 -8.94
C MET A 316 -27.39 -9.87 -7.77
N GLN A 317 -27.61 -8.60 -7.99
CA GLN A 317 -28.12 -7.67 -6.98
C GLN A 317 -29.48 -7.13 -7.41
N ILE A 318 -30.42 -7.09 -6.47
CA ILE A 318 -31.71 -6.43 -6.63
C ILE A 318 -31.80 -5.27 -5.62
N ALA A 319 -32.51 -4.22 -5.99
CA ALA A 319 -32.84 -3.17 -5.05
C ALA A 319 -33.98 -3.63 -4.13
N ASP A 320 -33.83 -3.43 -2.82
CA ASP A 320 -34.94 -3.59 -1.89
C ASP A 320 -35.89 -2.39 -1.95
N THR A 321 -36.97 -2.44 -1.17
CA THR A 321 -37.97 -1.37 -1.10
C THR A 321 -37.42 -0.04 -0.54
N GLN A 322 -36.23 -0.06 0.06
CA GLN A 322 -35.56 1.10 0.62
C GLN A 322 -34.39 1.60 -0.28
N GLY A 323 -34.18 0.96 -1.44
CA GLY A 323 -33.13 1.30 -2.38
C GLY A 323 -31.76 0.68 -2.08
N SER A 324 -31.65 -0.15 -1.03
CA SER A 324 -30.43 -0.89 -0.73
C SER A 324 -30.26 -2.06 -1.70
N ARG A 325 -29.02 -2.35 -2.08
CA ARG A 325 -28.71 -3.48 -2.98
C ARG A 325 -28.50 -4.76 -2.16
N ILE A 326 -29.31 -5.76 -2.43
CA ILE A 326 -29.26 -7.08 -1.79
C ILE A 326 -28.77 -8.11 -2.80
N SER A 327 -27.81 -8.94 -2.39
CA SER A 327 -27.33 -10.06 -3.20
C SER A 327 -28.32 -11.20 -3.22
N VAL A 328 -28.76 -11.63 -4.40
CA VAL A 328 -29.64 -12.78 -4.59
C VAL A 328 -28.79 -14.04 -4.63
N LYS A 329 -29.01 -14.92 -3.66
CA LYS A 329 -28.30 -16.21 -3.54
C LYS A 329 -29.14 -17.38 -4.07
N GLU A 330 -30.43 -17.17 -4.28
CA GLU A 330 -31.34 -18.18 -4.84
C GLU A 330 -31.20 -18.19 -6.36
N GLY A 331 -31.05 -19.38 -6.95
CA GLY A 331 -30.88 -19.53 -8.38
C GLY A 331 -29.40 -19.74 -8.80
N ARG A 332 -29.20 -19.76 -10.09
CA ARG A 332 -27.90 -20.02 -10.73
C ARG A 332 -27.45 -18.82 -11.54
N LEU A 333 -26.32 -18.25 -11.19
CA LEU A 333 -25.67 -17.23 -11.97
C LEU A 333 -24.51 -17.84 -12.76
N GLN A 334 -24.60 -17.83 -14.07
CA GLN A 334 -23.54 -18.23 -14.98
C GLN A 334 -22.91 -17.01 -15.58
N ILE A 335 -21.63 -16.77 -15.28
CA ILE A 335 -20.85 -15.68 -15.87
C ILE A 335 -20.35 -16.15 -17.23
N ARG A 336 -20.60 -15.35 -18.27
CA ARG A 336 -20.21 -15.63 -19.64
C ARG A 336 -18.90 -14.97 -19.99
N ASN A 337 -18.85 -13.65 -19.86
CA ASN A 337 -17.71 -12.84 -20.21
C ASN A 337 -17.38 -11.89 -19.06
N TRP A 338 -16.12 -11.52 -18.99
CA TRP A 338 -15.60 -10.48 -18.11
C TRP A 338 -14.97 -9.40 -18.96
N ASN A 339 -15.18 -8.15 -18.59
CA ASN A 339 -14.59 -6.98 -19.22
C ASN A 339 -13.81 -6.17 -18.21
N VAL A 340 -12.61 -5.76 -18.56
CA VAL A 340 -11.74 -4.91 -17.73
C VAL A 340 -11.40 -3.67 -18.53
N SER A 341 -11.72 -2.50 -17.97
CA SER A 341 -11.33 -1.20 -18.51
C SER A 341 -10.02 -0.75 -17.90
N PHE A 342 -9.11 -0.27 -18.71
CA PHE A 342 -7.78 0.13 -18.30
C PHE A 342 -7.34 1.41 -19.01
N ASN A 343 -6.31 2.08 -18.45
CA ASN A 343 -5.69 3.29 -18.97
C ASN A 343 -4.17 3.18 -18.84
N ASP A 344 -3.41 3.77 -19.75
CA ASP A 344 -1.94 3.79 -19.74
C ASP A 344 -1.33 2.40 -19.46
N THR A 345 -1.86 1.36 -20.11
CA THR A 345 -1.52 -0.04 -19.84
C THR A 345 -0.75 -0.65 -20.98
N GLY A 346 0.38 -1.31 -20.66
CA GLY A 346 1.23 -1.99 -21.64
C GLY A 346 1.10 -3.51 -21.63
N PHE A 347 0.78 -4.12 -20.48
CA PHE A 347 0.75 -5.58 -20.33
C PHE A 347 -0.08 -6.01 -19.13
N PHE A 348 -0.84 -7.09 -19.28
CA PHE A 348 -1.38 -7.90 -18.19
C PHE A 348 -1.83 -9.26 -18.68
N THR A 349 -2.00 -10.20 -17.76
CA THR A 349 -2.62 -11.51 -17.99
C THR A 349 -3.89 -11.65 -17.17
N THR A 350 -4.87 -12.36 -17.72
CA THR A 350 -6.07 -12.73 -16.99
C THR A 350 -6.12 -14.24 -16.84
N GLU A 351 -6.38 -14.71 -15.65
CA GLU A 351 -6.55 -16.12 -15.33
C GLU A 351 -7.98 -16.40 -14.91
N VAL A 352 -8.58 -17.38 -15.56
CA VAL A 352 -9.91 -17.90 -15.22
C VAL A 352 -9.74 -19.32 -14.74
N LYS A 353 -10.04 -19.58 -13.47
CA LYS A 353 -9.89 -20.88 -12.81
C LYS A 353 -11.27 -21.41 -12.39
N PRO A 354 -11.95 -22.20 -13.23
CA PRO A 354 -13.17 -22.89 -12.83
C PRO A 354 -12.84 -24.10 -11.95
N VAL A 355 -13.71 -24.43 -11.02
CA VAL A 355 -13.58 -25.65 -10.22
C VAL A 355 -13.68 -26.89 -11.11
N GLY A 356 -12.72 -27.80 -11.03
CA GLY A 356 -12.70 -29.05 -11.80
C GLY A 356 -12.36 -28.91 -13.28
N ARG A 357 -11.84 -27.77 -13.72
CA ARG A 357 -11.30 -27.55 -15.07
C ARG A 357 -9.95 -26.86 -15.00
N ASP A 358 -9.19 -26.96 -16.10
CA ASP A 358 -7.89 -26.31 -16.23
C ASP A 358 -8.03 -24.77 -16.20
N VAL A 359 -6.98 -24.11 -15.76
CA VAL A 359 -6.89 -22.64 -15.78
C VAL A 359 -6.78 -22.17 -17.21
N SER A 360 -7.62 -21.24 -17.60
CA SER A 360 -7.53 -20.53 -18.87
C SER A 360 -6.82 -19.20 -18.66
N THR A 361 -5.70 -19.01 -19.33
CA THR A 361 -4.93 -17.75 -19.27
C THR A 361 -5.02 -17.04 -20.60
N THR A 362 -5.32 -15.74 -20.57
CA THR A 362 -5.25 -14.87 -21.74
C THR A 362 -4.37 -13.66 -21.43
N THR A 363 -3.62 -13.21 -22.43
CA THR A 363 -2.62 -12.14 -22.27
C THR A 363 -2.98 -10.96 -23.13
N TYR A 364 -2.92 -9.77 -22.54
CA TYR A 364 -2.95 -8.49 -23.23
C TYR A 364 -1.53 -7.93 -23.33
N THR A 365 -1.11 -7.60 -24.56
CA THR A 365 0.25 -7.10 -24.85
C THR A 365 0.27 -5.75 -25.58
N GLY A 366 -0.84 -5.00 -25.52
CA GLY A 366 -1.05 -3.84 -26.36
C GLY A 366 -1.47 -4.22 -27.79
N THR A 367 -2.17 -3.33 -28.47
CA THR A 367 -2.63 -3.55 -29.84
C THR A 367 -1.77 -2.75 -30.79
N ILE A 368 -0.97 -3.42 -31.58
CA ILE A 368 -0.21 -2.75 -32.65
C ILE A 368 -1.11 -2.67 -33.89
N THR A 369 -1.99 -1.68 -33.91
CA THR A 369 -2.79 -1.40 -35.14
C THR A 369 -2.54 0.04 -35.58
N GLY A 370 -1.83 0.17 -36.68
CA GLY A 370 -1.82 1.35 -37.57
C GLY A 370 -1.10 2.61 -37.08
N THR A 371 -1.00 2.88 -35.79
CA THR A 371 -0.39 4.09 -35.24
C THR A 371 0.84 3.83 -34.37
N GLY A 372 1.12 2.56 -34.03
CA GLY A 372 2.26 2.18 -33.22
C GLY A 372 3.58 2.34 -33.97
N LEU A 373 4.53 3.07 -33.39
CA LEU A 373 5.88 3.15 -33.88
C LEU A 373 6.63 1.87 -33.50
N LEU A 374 7.21 1.18 -34.47
CA LEU A 374 8.08 0.02 -34.23
C LEU A 374 9.23 0.46 -33.31
N GLY A 375 9.43 -0.28 -32.23
CA GLY A 375 10.50 -0.02 -31.29
C GLY A 375 10.17 0.97 -30.17
N THR A 376 8.91 1.35 -29.98
CA THR A 376 8.45 2.09 -28.81
C THR A 376 7.47 1.24 -28.01
N VAL A 377 7.47 1.44 -26.68
CA VAL A 377 6.42 0.87 -25.83
C VAL A 377 5.19 1.76 -25.96
N ASN A 378 4.12 1.19 -26.49
CA ASN A 378 2.82 1.86 -26.55
C ASN A 378 2.05 1.50 -25.27
N LEU A 379 1.62 2.52 -24.54
CA LEU A 379 0.64 2.40 -23.47
C LEU A 379 -0.71 2.77 -24.06
N GLU A 380 -1.71 1.97 -23.80
CA GLU A 380 -3.04 2.10 -24.40
C GLU A 380 -4.14 2.22 -23.35
N ASP A 381 -5.22 2.88 -23.77
CA ASP A 381 -6.47 2.97 -23.01
C ASP A 381 -7.49 2.10 -23.73
N GLY A 382 -8.31 1.37 -22.98
CA GLY A 382 -9.32 0.55 -23.62
C GLY A 382 -10.04 -0.41 -22.70
N ASP A 383 -10.73 -1.34 -23.35
CA ASP A 383 -11.50 -2.41 -22.74
C ASP A 383 -11.02 -3.76 -23.25
N TYR A 384 -10.78 -4.68 -22.35
CA TYR A 384 -10.40 -6.05 -22.67
C TYR A 384 -11.45 -7.03 -22.16
N THR A 385 -12.07 -7.74 -23.10
CA THR A 385 -13.10 -8.74 -22.80
C THR A 385 -12.54 -10.14 -22.97
N PHE A 386 -12.75 -10.99 -21.96
CA PHE A 386 -12.36 -12.40 -22.01
C PHE A 386 -13.49 -13.32 -21.56
N ALA A 387 -13.47 -14.55 -22.08
CA ALA A 387 -14.49 -15.56 -21.78
C ALA A 387 -14.26 -16.22 -20.44
N VAL A 388 -15.34 -16.45 -19.70
CA VAL A 388 -15.33 -17.09 -18.36
C VAL A 388 -16.13 -18.40 -18.39
N GLN A 389 -17.36 -18.36 -18.82
CA GLN A 389 -18.26 -19.51 -19.03
C GLN A 389 -18.35 -20.50 -17.84
N SER A 390 -18.53 -19.96 -16.64
CA SER A 390 -18.62 -20.73 -15.41
C SER A 390 -19.66 -20.17 -14.44
N GLU A 391 -20.08 -20.99 -13.49
CA GLU A 391 -20.92 -20.54 -12.37
C GLU A 391 -20.12 -19.65 -11.42
N ASN A 392 -20.79 -18.64 -10.87
CA ASN A 392 -20.18 -17.63 -10.01
C ASN A 392 -19.57 -18.17 -8.72
N ASP A 393 -20.09 -19.29 -8.18
CA ASP A 393 -19.61 -19.95 -6.96
C ASP A 393 -18.49 -20.97 -7.21
N LYS A 394 -18.23 -21.30 -8.47
CA LYS A 394 -17.22 -22.28 -8.93
C LYS A 394 -16.14 -21.66 -9.77
N LEU A 395 -15.80 -20.41 -9.50
CA LEU A 395 -14.96 -19.60 -10.37
C LEU A 395 -14.05 -18.70 -9.53
N THR A 396 -12.79 -18.61 -9.93
CA THR A 396 -11.89 -17.54 -9.51
C THR A 396 -11.40 -16.82 -10.79
N VAL A 397 -11.49 -15.52 -10.79
CA VAL A 397 -10.94 -14.64 -11.84
C VAL A 397 -9.83 -13.81 -11.24
N THR A 398 -8.67 -13.82 -11.88
CA THR A 398 -7.48 -13.12 -11.41
C THR A 398 -6.89 -12.30 -12.53
N ILE A 399 -6.40 -11.10 -12.22
CA ILE A 399 -5.55 -10.30 -13.13
C ILE A 399 -4.15 -10.29 -12.54
N LYS A 400 -3.15 -10.47 -13.41
CA LYS A 400 -1.74 -10.48 -13.04
C LYS A 400 -0.91 -9.62 -13.99
N ASN A 401 0.18 -9.08 -13.46
CA ASN A 401 1.22 -8.48 -14.27
C ASN A 401 2.58 -8.79 -13.65
N ASP A 402 3.40 -9.55 -14.37
CA ASP A 402 4.78 -9.89 -14.02
C ASP A 402 5.80 -9.18 -14.91
N SER A 403 5.34 -8.25 -15.74
CA SER A 403 6.20 -7.48 -16.64
C SER A 403 6.69 -6.18 -15.98
N HIS A 404 7.67 -5.55 -16.61
CA HIS A 404 8.13 -4.21 -16.23
C HIS A 404 7.21 -3.08 -16.71
N LEU A 405 6.18 -3.40 -17.51
CA LEU A 405 5.24 -2.45 -18.07
C LEU A 405 4.12 -2.12 -17.10
N PRO A 406 3.63 -0.89 -17.07
CA PRO A 406 2.52 -0.50 -16.21
C PRO A 406 1.21 -1.15 -16.61
N SER A 407 0.32 -1.30 -15.64
CA SER A 407 -1.08 -1.68 -15.84
C SER A 407 -1.96 -0.93 -14.83
N ASN A 408 -2.87 -0.11 -15.34
CA ASN A 408 -3.80 0.68 -14.54
C ASN A 408 -5.23 0.26 -14.86
N PHE A 409 -5.90 -0.36 -13.89
CA PHE A 409 -7.26 -0.84 -14.03
C PHE A 409 -8.24 0.15 -13.42
N ILE A 410 -9.22 0.59 -14.23
CA ILE A 410 -10.21 1.59 -13.84
C ILE A 410 -11.49 0.93 -13.34
N ASN A 411 -11.97 -0.07 -14.10
CA ASN A 411 -13.25 -0.72 -13.86
C ASN A 411 -13.22 -2.17 -14.33
N ALA A 412 -14.09 -2.98 -13.75
CA ALA A 412 -14.36 -4.32 -14.24
C ALA A 412 -15.87 -4.56 -14.23
N SER A 413 -16.35 -5.18 -15.30
CA SER A 413 -17.75 -5.57 -15.45
C SER A 413 -17.84 -7.00 -15.96
N TRP A 414 -19.00 -7.62 -15.76
CA TRP A 414 -19.24 -8.97 -16.23
C TRP A 414 -20.63 -9.10 -16.86
N GLN A 415 -20.76 -10.05 -17.75
CA GLN A 415 -22.02 -10.42 -18.38
C GLN A 415 -22.34 -11.89 -18.10
N GLY A 416 -23.57 -12.19 -17.82
CA GLY A 416 -23.95 -13.55 -17.48
C GLY A 416 -25.46 -13.78 -17.59
N TYR A 417 -25.87 -15.02 -17.34
CA TYR A 417 -27.24 -15.44 -17.28
C TYR A 417 -27.62 -15.83 -15.87
N TYR A 418 -28.73 -15.32 -15.41
CA TYR A 418 -29.31 -15.69 -14.13
C TYR A 418 -30.58 -16.51 -14.34
N VAL A 419 -30.61 -17.69 -13.75
CA VAL A 419 -31.77 -18.60 -13.78
C VAL A 419 -32.28 -18.74 -12.36
N THR A 420 -33.51 -18.33 -12.13
CA THR A 420 -34.17 -18.50 -10.84
C THR A 420 -34.34 -19.97 -10.50
N ALA A 421 -34.18 -20.34 -9.23
CA ALA A 421 -34.55 -21.66 -8.78
C ALA A 421 -36.05 -21.85 -8.97
N SER A 422 -36.49 -22.95 -9.62
CA SER A 422 -37.87 -23.27 -9.73
C SER A 422 -38.37 -23.66 -8.32
N SER A 423 -39.24 -22.85 -7.72
CA SER A 423 -39.97 -23.25 -6.56
C SER A 423 -40.99 -24.33 -6.98
N ARG A 424 -40.65 -25.59 -6.78
CA ARG A 424 -41.68 -26.65 -6.75
C ARG A 424 -42.35 -26.51 -5.40
N VAL A 425 -43.58 -26.03 -5.42
CA VAL A 425 -44.54 -26.17 -4.34
C VAL A 425 -45.01 -27.61 -4.32
#